data_1d09fec51e9bbc27be47efd92b1fafc5
#
_entry.id   1d09fec51e9bbc27be47efd92b1fafc5
#
_cell.length_a   1.000
_cell.length_b   1.000
_cell.length_c   1.000
_cell.angle_alpha   90.00
_cell.angle_beta   90.00
_cell.angle_gamma   90.00
#
_symmetry.space_group_name_H-M   'P 1'
#
loop_
_entity.id
_entity.type
_entity.pdbx_description
1 polymer ?
#
loop_
_entity_poly.entity_id
_entity_poly.type
_entity_poly.pdbx_seq_one_letter_code
_entity_poly.pdbx_strand_id
1 'polypeptide(L)'
;MMKVSNNKNWGIFFMNNIASRWGRVLRISTLPASLIPVLLGTVYAYTETGVWNPAVFLAMATASALIQISTNLFNDYYDYKRGLDSENSVSLGGGIIHYGMSPKQTLQLAVGMDIIAVLLGVYLCIQTSWFLALWGLLFLIIGYCYTGGPLPIAYLPLGEVVSGLSMGAGITCIAYYIQTKAFSWDSFLIAMPIILLIGLLMAANNIRDREGDAESGRKTLPILLGHTRAVTLFAAILVIIYLWPLVLIFCYHWQPFVLLPLCSIPKAAAIIKTLWPSGLEPAVYMPAVKGTAKLNTIYGLLYIIGILLSVL
;
A
#
# COMPACT_ATOMS: atom_id res chain seq x y z
N MET A 1 22.62 -13.32 -50.58
CA MET A 1 22.88 -13.89 -49.27
C MET A 1 22.39 -12.89 -48.22
N MET A 2 21.12 -13.03 -47.76
CA MET A 2 20.58 -12.23 -46.67
C MET A 2 21.00 -12.87 -45.34
N LYS A 3 21.72 -12.14 -44.50
CA LYS A 3 22.08 -12.56 -43.14
C LYS A 3 20.81 -12.67 -42.30
N VAL A 4 20.52 -13.88 -41.81
CA VAL A 4 19.54 -14.15 -40.75
C VAL A 4 20.06 -13.51 -39.45
N SER A 5 19.54 -12.34 -39.09
CA SER A 5 19.87 -11.60 -37.88
C SER A 5 18.99 -12.12 -36.73
N ASN A 6 19.64 -12.81 -35.86
CA ASN A 6 19.44 -12.98 -34.40
C ASN A 6 18.01 -12.88 -33.80
N ASN A 7 17.29 -13.99 -33.88
CA ASN A 7 15.94 -14.17 -33.30
C ASN A 7 15.88 -14.14 -31.75
N LYS A 8 17.03 -14.09 -31.04
CA LYS A 8 17.07 -14.06 -29.56
C LYS A 8 16.72 -12.70 -28.96
N ASN A 9 17.05 -11.61 -29.64
CA ASN A 9 16.80 -10.25 -29.11
C ASN A 9 15.31 -9.86 -29.19
N TRP A 10 14.57 -10.39 -30.15
CA TRP A 10 13.13 -10.13 -30.27
C TRP A 10 12.33 -10.82 -29.16
N GLY A 11 12.67 -12.03 -28.77
CA GLY A 11 12.02 -12.73 -27.68
C GLY A 11 12.20 -12.04 -26.32
N ILE A 12 13.42 -11.57 -26.02
CA ILE A 12 13.72 -10.84 -24.78
C ILE A 12 13.03 -9.46 -24.78
N PHE A 13 12.98 -8.76 -25.92
CA PHE A 13 12.27 -7.49 -26.06
C PHE A 13 10.75 -7.64 -25.87
N PHE A 14 10.14 -8.69 -26.44
CA PHE A 14 8.72 -9.01 -26.26
C PHE A 14 8.42 -9.45 -24.82
N MET A 15 9.24 -10.28 -24.21
CA MET A 15 9.07 -10.70 -22.81
C MET A 15 9.19 -9.53 -21.82
N ASN A 16 10.16 -8.64 -22.02
CA ASN A 16 10.31 -7.43 -21.20
C ASN A 16 9.10 -6.49 -21.34
N ASN A 17 8.52 -6.41 -22.53
CA ASN A 17 7.33 -5.60 -22.79
C ASN A 17 6.08 -6.21 -22.11
N ILE A 18 5.92 -7.54 -22.15
CA ILE A 18 4.83 -8.27 -21.49
C ILE A 18 4.96 -8.16 -19.97
N ALA A 19 6.15 -8.45 -19.40
CA ALA A 19 6.38 -8.36 -17.96
C ALA A 19 6.15 -6.93 -17.44
N SER A 20 6.63 -5.90 -18.16
CA SER A 20 6.40 -4.51 -17.79
C SER A 20 4.92 -4.11 -17.87
N ARG A 21 4.17 -4.66 -18.82
CA ARG A 21 2.72 -4.47 -18.98
C ARG A 21 1.97 -5.05 -17.78
N TRP A 22 2.20 -6.32 -17.47
CA TRP A 22 1.58 -6.97 -16.31
C TRP A 22 1.96 -6.33 -14.99
N GLY A 23 3.22 -5.90 -14.85
CA GLY A 23 3.68 -5.15 -13.68
C GLY A 23 2.90 -3.85 -13.43
N ARG A 24 2.46 -3.17 -14.49
CA ARG A 24 1.60 -1.98 -14.41
C ARG A 24 0.14 -2.33 -14.19
N VAL A 25 -0.40 -3.32 -14.89
CA VAL A 25 -1.79 -3.80 -14.70
C VAL A 25 -2.02 -4.23 -13.25
N LEU A 26 -1.11 -5.01 -12.68
CA LEU A 26 -1.19 -5.50 -11.30
C LEU A 26 -0.71 -4.47 -10.27
N ARG A 27 -0.22 -3.30 -10.73
CA ARG A 27 0.34 -2.23 -9.88
C ARG A 27 1.40 -2.75 -8.90
N ILE A 28 2.34 -3.58 -9.37
CA ILE A 28 3.38 -4.21 -8.52
C ILE A 28 4.15 -3.18 -7.68
N SER A 29 4.30 -1.95 -8.18
CA SER A 29 4.94 -0.85 -7.44
C SER A 29 4.22 -0.45 -6.14
N THR A 30 2.96 -0.87 -5.94
CA THR A 30 2.18 -0.60 -4.72
C THR A 30 2.26 -1.73 -3.70
N LEU A 31 2.75 -2.91 -4.05
CA LEU A 31 2.86 -4.08 -3.16
C LEU A 31 3.63 -3.82 -1.85
N PRO A 32 4.66 -2.96 -1.81
CA PRO A 32 5.29 -2.63 -0.54
C PRO A 32 4.32 -2.10 0.53
N ALA A 33 3.18 -1.50 0.13
CA ALA A 33 2.17 -1.03 1.09
C ALA A 33 1.51 -2.17 1.88
N SER A 34 1.47 -3.39 1.34
CA SER A 34 0.98 -4.59 2.05
C SER A 34 2.12 -5.46 2.60
N LEU A 35 3.26 -5.53 1.92
CA LEU A 35 4.36 -6.41 2.32
C LEU A 35 5.20 -5.86 3.48
N ILE A 36 5.39 -4.54 3.56
CA ILE A 36 6.11 -3.90 4.68
C ILE A 36 5.40 -4.16 6.03
N PRO A 37 4.06 -3.99 6.16
CA PRO A 37 3.35 -4.35 7.38
C PRO A 37 3.47 -5.83 7.76
N VAL A 38 3.41 -6.76 6.79
CA VAL A 38 3.61 -8.19 7.06
C VAL A 38 5.01 -8.45 7.61
N LEU A 39 6.02 -7.87 6.97
CA LEU A 39 7.40 -8.02 7.41
C LEU A 39 7.62 -7.39 8.80
N LEU A 40 7.07 -6.19 9.04
CA LEU A 40 7.16 -5.50 10.33
C LEU A 40 6.57 -6.33 11.46
N GLY A 41 5.33 -6.79 11.32
CA GLY A 41 4.67 -7.60 12.35
C GLY A 41 5.39 -8.94 12.60
N THR A 42 5.91 -9.56 11.55
CA THR A 42 6.65 -10.82 11.66
C THR A 42 8.02 -10.63 12.33
N VAL A 43 8.77 -9.59 11.95
CA VAL A 43 10.07 -9.28 12.57
C VAL A 43 9.86 -8.90 14.04
N TYR A 44 8.84 -8.11 14.33
CA TYR A 44 8.52 -7.77 15.73
C TYR A 44 8.14 -9.02 16.56
N ALA A 45 7.35 -9.93 16.01
CA ALA A 45 7.07 -11.21 16.68
C ALA A 45 8.35 -11.99 16.98
N TYR A 46 9.28 -12.03 16.02
CA TYR A 46 10.58 -12.67 16.21
C TYR A 46 11.42 -12.00 17.30
N THR A 47 11.46 -10.68 17.36
CA THR A 47 12.23 -9.94 18.37
C THR A 47 11.70 -10.15 19.78
N GLU A 48 10.39 -10.31 19.93
CA GLU A 48 9.73 -10.51 21.24
C GLU A 48 9.81 -11.96 21.74
N THR A 49 9.71 -12.92 20.83
CA THR A 49 9.45 -14.32 21.20
C THR A 49 10.51 -15.32 20.70
N GLY A 50 11.37 -14.88 19.76
CA GLY A 50 12.27 -15.79 19.03
C GLY A 50 11.56 -16.71 18.03
N VAL A 51 10.22 -16.60 17.88
CA VAL A 51 9.43 -17.49 17.02
C VAL A 51 9.47 -17.00 15.58
N TRP A 52 9.83 -17.90 14.69
CA TRP A 52 9.80 -17.69 13.25
C TRP A 52 9.20 -18.90 12.54
N ASN A 53 8.05 -18.71 11.90
CA ASN A 53 7.43 -19.71 11.03
C ASN A 53 7.39 -19.20 9.58
N PRO A 54 8.32 -19.65 8.70
CA PRO A 54 8.39 -19.18 7.33
C PRO A 54 7.18 -19.53 6.48
N ALA A 55 6.52 -20.67 6.72
CA ALA A 55 5.34 -21.08 5.95
C ALA A 55 4.16 -20.14 6.21
N VAL A 56 3.92 -19.77 7.48
CA VAL A 56 2.89 -18.81 7.88
C VAL A 56 3.21 -17.42 7.36
N PHE A 57 4.48 -17.00 7.42
CA PHE A 57 4.92 -15.72 6.84
C PHE A 57 4.65 -15.66 5.33
N LEU A 58 5.07 -16.67 4.57
CA LEU A 58 4.90 -16.71 3.12
C LEU A 58 3.41 -16.74 2.72
N ALA A 59 2.59 -17.50 3.46
CA ALA A 59 1.14 -17.52 3.23
C ALA A 59 0.51 -16.15 3.46
N MET A 60 0.87 -15.46 4.57
CA MET A 60 0.36 -14.13 4.88
C MET A 60 0.85 -13.09 3.87
N ALA A 61 2.13 -13.09 3.50
CA ALA A 61 2.70 -12.18 2.51
C ALA A 61 2.02 -12.34 1.15
N THR A 62 1.81 -13.59 0.71
CA THR A 62 1.14 -13.89 -0.55
C THR A 62 -0.33 -13.47 -0.50
N ALA A 63 -1.07 -13.80 0.56
CA ALA A 63 -2.47 -13.41 0.71
C ALA A 63 -2.63 -11.88 0.71
N SER A 64 -1.78 -11.16 1.46
CA SER A 64 -1.80 -9.69 1.50
C SER A 64 -1.48 -9.07 0.13
N ALA A 65 -0.52 -9.63 -0.61
CA ALA A 65 -0.21 -9.17 -1.96
C ALA A 65 -1.37 -9.40 -2.95
N LEU A 66 -2.03 -10.56 -2.85
CA LEU A 66 -3.18 -10.90 -3.70
C LEU A 66 -4.38 -9.99 -3.43
N ILE A 67 -4.70 -9.72 -2.16
CA ILE A 67 -5.78 -8.77 -1.78
C ILE A 67 -5.43 -7.36 -2.27
N GLN A 68 -4.17 -6.93 -2.17
CA GLN A 68 -3.73 -5.64 -2.72
C GLN A 68 -3.93 -5.56 -4.23
N ILE A 69 -3.56 -6.60 -4.98
CA ILE A 69 -3.74 -6.67 -6.43
C ILE A 69 -5.23 -6.67 -6.76
N SER A 70 -6.04 -7.48 -6.08
CA SER A 70 -7.49 -7.55 -6.26
C SER A 70 -8.15 -6.20 -6.04
N THR A 71 -7.83 -5.51 -4.94
CA THR A 71 -8.33 -4.16 -4.65
C THR A 71 -7.98 -3.16 -5.75
N ASN A 72 -6.76 -3.21 -6.29
CA ASN A 72 -6.35 -2.38 -7.42
C ASN A 72 -7.15 -2.68 -8.70
N LEU A 73 -7.45 -3.96 -8.97
CA LEU A 73 -8.24 -4.37 -10.13
C LEU A 73 -9.72 -4.01 -9.98
N PHE A 74 -10.29 -4.11 -8.76
CA PHE A 74 -11.64 -3.59 -8.48
C PHE A 74 -11.68 -2.08 -8.69
N ASN A 75 -10.65 -1.34 -8.27
CA ASN A 75 -10.56 0.09 -8.51
C ASN A 75 -10.61 0.39 -10.02
N ASP A 76 -9.73 -0.24 -10.84
CA ASP A 76 -9.74 -0.06 -12.31
C ASP A 76 -11.11 -0.40 -12.93
N TYR A 77 -11.77 -1.48 -12.44
CA TYR A 77 -13.09 -1.88 -12.93
C TYR A 77 -14.19 -0.88 -12.60
N TYR A 78 -14.26 -0.43 -11.34
CA TYR A 78 -15.34 0.46 -10.90
C TYR A 78 -15.13 1.89 -11.38
N ASP A 79 -13.90 2.38 -11.45
CA ASP A 79 -13.61 3.71 -12.01
C ASP A 79 -13.92 3.76 -13.51
N TYR A 80 -13.59 2.70 -14.27
CA TYR A 80 -14.03 2.54 -15.65
C TYR A 80 -15.57 2.52 -15.77
N LYS A 81 -16.25 1.70 -14.97
CA LYS A 81 -17.73 1.56 -15.01
C LYS A 81 -18.45 2.85 -14.68
N ARG A 82 -17.87 3.72 -13.87
CA ARG A 82 -18.42 5.03 -13.50
C ARG A 82 -18.00 6.16 -14.43
N GLY A 83 -17.16 5.87 -15.45
CA GLY A 83 -16.65 6.87 -16.38
C GLY A 83 -15.65 7.85 -15.79
N LEU A 84 -14.98 7.46 -14.68
CA LEU A 84 -13.96 8.27 -14.02
C LEU A 84 -12.61 8.16 -14.74
N ASP A 85 -12.35 7.02 -15.36
CA ASP A 85 -11.13 6.78 -16.14
C ASP A 85 -11.34 7.15 -17.61
N SER A 86 -10.42 7.93 -18.14
CA SER A 86 -10.31 8.31 -19.56
C SER A 86 -8.90 8.06 -20.08
N GLU A 87 -8.68 8.16 -21.39
CA GLU A 87 -7.35 8.08 -22.01
C GLU A 87 -6.36 9.12 -21.46
N ASN A 88 -6.88 10.25 -20.98
CA ASN A 88 -6.11 11.34 -20.38
C ASN A 88 -5.88 11.18 -18.87
N SER A 89 -6.49 10.18 -18.23
CA SER A 89 -6.32 9.96 -16.80
C SER A 89 -4.90 9.55 -16.45
N VAL A 90 -4.29 10.26 -15.50
CA VAL A 90 -2.93 9.99 -15.02
C VAL A 90 -3.02 9.04 -13.82
N SER A 91 -2.93 7.74 -14.04
CA SER A 91 -2.99 6.74 -12.98
C SER A 91 -1.73 5.86 -12.91
N LEU A 92 -1.54 5.16 -11.78
CA LEU A 92 -0.50 4.13 -11.65
C LEU A 92 -0.90 2.79 -12.31
N GLY A 93 -2.19 2.61 -12.63
CA GLY A 93 -2.80 1.42 -13.23
C GLY A 93 -3.43 1.72 -14.59
N GLY A 94 -4.68 1.33 -14.75
CA GLY A 94 -5.45 1.54 -15.98
C GLY A 94 -5.39 0.33 -16.91
N GLY A 95 -5.54 -0.86 -16.35
CA GLY A 95 -5.54 -2.12 -17.10
C GLY A 95 -6.55 -2.13 -18.25
N ILE A 96 -7.71 -1.51 -18.05
CA ILE A 96 -8.78 -1.43 -19.05
C ILE A 96 -8.43 -0.37 -20.10
N ILE A 97 -8.20 0.87 -19.67
CA ILE A 97 -8.00 2.01 -20.60
C ILE A 97 -6.67 1.93 -21.34
N HIS A 98 -5.56 1.68 -20.64
CA HIS A 98 -4.23 1.81 -21.22
C HIS A 98 -3.64 0.50 -21.75
N TYR A 99 -4.15 -0.65 -21.25
CA TYR A 99 -3.56 -1.95 -21.58
C TYR A 99 -4.53 -2.91 -22.28
N GLY A 100 -5.75 -2.45 -22.63
CA GLY A 100 -6.70 -3.18 -23.47
C GLY A 100 -7.29 -4.43 -22.81
N MET A 101 -7.35 -4.48 -21.47
CA MET A 101 -8.08 -5.53 -20.77
C MET A 101 -9.58 -5.27 -20.88
N SER A 102 -10.38 -6.32 -21.08
CA SER A 102 -11.83 -6.15 -20.98
C SER A 102 -12.26 -5.99 -19.52
N PRO A 103 -13.35 -5.23 -19.22
CA PRO A 103 -13.87 -5.10 -17.86
C PRO A 103 -14.18 -6.46 -17.22
N LYS A 104 -14.67 -7.43 -18.02
CA LYS A 104 -14.95 -8.79 -17.55
C LYS A 104 -13.67 -9.52 -17.13
N GLN A 105 -12.59 -9.42 -17.91
CA GLN A 105 -11.31 -10.03 -17.57
C GLN A 105 -10.70 -9.41 -16.30
N THR A 106 -10.80 -8.08 -16.14
CA THR A 106 -10.32 -7.38 -14.96
C THR A 106 -11.06 -7.85 -13.70
N LEU A 107 -12.41 -7.95 -13.77
CA LEU A 107 -13.22 -8.45 -12.66
C LEU A 107 -12.93 -9.92 -12.34
N GLN A 108 -12.81 -10.78 -13.35
CA GLN A 108 -12.48 -12.21 -13.17
C GLN A 108 -11.12 -12.38 -12.51
N LEU A 109 -10.14 -11.59 -12.91
CA LEU A 109 -8.80 -11.63 -12.32
C LEU A 109 -8.83 -11.18 -10.85
N ALA A 110 -9.55 -10.09 -10.53
CA ALA A 110 -9.73 -9.62 -9.16
C ALA A 110 -10.33 -10.71 -8.26
N VAL A 111 -11.48 -11.28 -8.68
CA VAL A 111 -12.14 -12.35 -7.92
C VAL A 111 -11.26 -13.60 -7.81
N GLY A 112 -10.52 -13.96 -8.86
CA GLY A 112 -9.57 -15.07 -8.83
C GLY A 112 -8.45 -14.89 -7.79
N MET A 113 -7.92 -13.65 -7.67
CA MET A 113 -6.93 -13.31 -6.64
C MET A 113 -7.52 -13.42 -5.22
N ASP A 114 -8.77 -12.95 -5.02
CA ASP A 114 -9.45 -13.07 -3.73
C ASP A 114 -9.72 -14.52 -3.34
N ILE A 115 -10.12 -15.37 -4.29
CA ILE A 115 -10.32 -16.82 -4.02
C ILE A 115 -9.01 -17.45 -3.53
N ILE A 116 -7.88 -17.17 -4.18
CA ILE A 116 -6.58 -17.70 -3.74
C ILE A 116 -6.21 -17.13 -2.37
N ALA A 117 -6.45 -15.84 -2.12
CA ALA A 117 -6.20 -15.22 -0.83
C ALA A 117 -7.05 -15.86 0.29
N VAL A 118 -8.32 -16.18 0.02
CA VAL A 118 -9.21 -16.89 0.96
C VAL A 118 -8.68 -18.29 1.27
N LEU A 119 -8.21 -19.05 0.28
CA LEU A 119 -7.61 -20.37 0.51
C LEU A 119 -6.37 -20.30 1.39
N LEU A 120 -5.50 -19.29 1.17
CA LEU A 120 -4.37 -19.03 2.05
C LEU A 120 -4.82 -18.57 3.45
N GLY A 121 -5.88 -17.78 3.55
CA GLY A 121 -6.52 -17.40 4.81
C GLY A 121 -7.05 -18.58 5.60
N VAL A 122 -7.68 -19.55 4.93
CA VAL A 122 -8.11 -20.81 5.55
C VAL A 122 -6.90 -21.58 6.09
N TYR A 123 -5.83 -21.69 5.32
CA TYR A 123 -4.58 -22.29 5.81
C TYR A 123 -4.07 -21.59 7.08
N LEU A 124 -4.04 -20.26 7.10
CA LEU A 124 -3.62 -19.49 8.27
C LEU A 124 -4.55 -19.72 9.47
N CYS A 125 -5.87 -19.83 9.26
CA CYS A 125 -6.83 -20.15 10.32
C CYS A 125 -6.56 -21.55 10.94
N ILE A 126 -6.26 -22.54 10.10
CA ILE A 126 -5.92 -23.90 10.57
C ILE A 126 -4.63 -23.90 11.40
N GLN A 127 -3.63 -23.08 10.99
CA GLN A 127 -2.36 -22.99 11.71
C GLN A 127 -2.44 -22.20 13.02
N THR A 128 -3.44 -21.31 13.16
CA THR A 128 -3.55 -20.36 14.30
C THR A 128 -4.89 -20.45 15.00
N SER A 129 -5.90 -19.75 14.51
CA SER A 129 -7.24 -19.69 15.07
C SER A 129 -8.28 -19.27 14.02
N TRP A 130 -9.47 -19.86 14.07
CA TRP A 130 -10.60 -19.45 13.23
C TRP A 130 -11.10 -18.02 13.50
N PHE A 131 -10.73 -17.42 14.63
CA PHE A 131 -10.97 -15.99 14.87
C PHE A 131 -10.34 -15.10 13.76
N LEU A 132 -9.23 -15.56 13.15
CA LEU A 132 -8.59 -14.87 12.03
C LEU A 132 -9.51 -14.74 10.81
N ALA A 133 -10.47 -15.66 10.61
CA ALA A 133 -11.43 -15.58 9.51
C ALA A 133 -12.30 -14.32 9.57
N LEU A 134 -12.62 -13.81 10.76
CA LEU A 134 -13.38 -12.57 10.94
C LEU A 134 -12.58 -11.36 10.40
N TRP A 135 -11.29 -11.33 10.69
CA TRP A 135 -10.39 -10.27 10.19
C TRP A 135 -10.19 -10.36 8.69
N GLY A 136 -10.00 -11.58 8.17
CA GLY A 136 -9.89 -11.82 6.73
C GLY A 136 -11.14 -11.36 5.98
N LEU A 137 -12.33 -11.71 6.49
CA LEU A 137 -13.60 -11.27 5.93
C LEU A 137 -13.75 -9.74 5.99
N LEU A 138 -13.39 -9.11 7.11
CA LEU A 138 -13.42 -7.66 7.26
C LEU A 138 -12.53 -6.98 6.20
N PHE A 139 -11.32 -7.49 5.96
CA PHE A 139 -10.42 -6.90 4.95
C PHE A 139 -10.90 -7.10 3.51
N LEU A 140 -11.51 -8.23 3.20
CA LEU A 140 -12.14 -8.43 1.89
C LEU A 140 -13.30 -7.45 1.68
N ILE A 141 -14.14 -7.24 2.71
CA ILE A 141 -15.22 -6.26 2.68
C ILE A 141 -14.67 -4.84 2.50
N ILE A 142 -13.65 -4.45 3.27
CA ILE A 142 -13.00 -3.12 3.14
C ILE A 142 -12.43 -2.95 1.73
N GLY A 143 -11.69 -3.94 1.22
CA GLY A 143 -11.09 -3.91 -0.11
C GLY A 143 -12.14 -3.74 -1.22
N TYR A 144 -13.25 -4.48 -1.15
CA TYR A 144 -14.36 -4.33 -2.08
C TYR A 144 -15.05 -2.97 -1.92
N CYS A 145 -15.45 -2.58 -0.70
CA CYS A 145 -16.15 -1.34 -0.41
C CYS A 145 -15.28 -0.10 -0.62
N TYR A 146 -13.97 -0.26 -0.78
CA TYR A 146 -13.09 0.87 -1.02
C TYR A 146 -13.50 1.63 -2.29
N THR A 147 -13.78 0.91 -3.39
CA THR A 147 -14.24 1.48 -4.66
C THR A 147 -15.57 0.90 -5.15
N GLY A 148 -15.98 -0.25 -4.64
CA GLY A 148 -17.22 -0.93 -4.97
C GLY A 148 -18.41 -0.46 -4.13
N GLY A 149 -19.59 -1.02 -4.43
CA GLY A 149 -20.82 -0.75 -3.68
C GLY A 149 -21.48 0.61 -3.98
N PRO A 150 -22.55 0.93 -3.23
CA PRO A 150 -23.35 2.14 -3.45
C PRO A 150 -22.70 3.42 -2.90
N LEU A 151 -21.86 3.30 -1.86
CA LEU A 151 -21.14 4.41 -1.24
C LEU A 151 -19.69 4.01 -1.00
N PRO A 152 -18.81 4.15 -2.01
CA PRO A 152 -17.41 3.77 -1.88
C PRO A 152 -16.66 4.61 -0.85
N ILE A 153 -15.77 3.99 -0.08
CA ILE A 153 -14.91 4.67 0.90
C ILE A 153 -14.04 5.74 0.21
N ALA A 154 -13.59 5.47 -1.02
CA ALA A 154 -12.82 6.40 -1.84
C ALA A 154 -13.56 7.72 -2.16
N TYR A 155 -14.89 7.77 -2.00
CA TYR A 155 -15.70 8.98 -2.18
C TYR A 155 -15.78 9.82 -0.90
N LEU A 156 -15.35 9.30 0.24
CA LEU A 156 -15.48 9.89 1.56
C LEU A 156 -14.12 10.44 2.03
N PRO A 157 -14.10 11.38 2.99
CA PRO A 157 -12.86 11.89 3.60
C PRO A 157 -12.27 10.89 4.62
N LEU A 158 -12.44 9.61 4.38
CA LEU A 158 -12.02 8.51 5.27
C LEU A 158 -11.01 7.58 4.59
N GLY A 159 -10.77 7.75 3.30
CA GLY A 159 -9.91 6.86 2.51
C GLY A 159 -8.51 6.71 3.08
N GLU A 160 -7.89 7.81 3.49
CA GLU A 160 -6.56 7.85 4.08
C GLU A 160 -6.51 7.11 5.43
N VAL A 161 -7.49 7.32 6.28
CA VAL A 161 -7.57 6.69 7.61
C VAL A 161 -7.86 5.19 7.49
N VAL A 162 -8.84 4.82 6.65
CA VAL A 162 -9.20 3.41 6.45
C VAL A 162 -8.04 2.65 5.84
N SER A 163 -7.34 3.20 4.85
CA SER A 163 -6.16 2.56 4.26
C SER A 163 -5.03 2.41 5.27
N GLY A 164 -4.73 3.45 6.05
CA GLY A 164 -3.71 3.40 7.08
C GLY A 164 -4.02 2.36 8.17
N LEU A 165 -5.23 2.36 8.69
CA LEU A 165 -5.64 1.42 9.75
C LEU A 165 -5.73 -0.03 9.24
N SER A 166 -6.37 -0.27 8.09
CA SER A 166 -6.52 -1.63 7.60
C SER A 166 -5.19 -2.23 7.14
N MET A 167 -4.42 -1.50 6.34
CA MET A 167 -3.18 -2.03 5.79
C MET A 167 -2.00 -1.86 6.76
N GLY A 168 -1.87 -0.69 7.41
CA GLY A 168 -0.77 -0.43 8.34
C GLY A 168 -0.94 -1.20 9.65
N ALA A 169 -2.00 -0.92 10.41
CA ALA A 169 -2.23 -1.58 11.70
C ALA A 169 -2.71 -3.02 11.52
N GLY A 170 -3.79 -3.22 10.75
CA GLY A 170 -4.44 -4.52 10.64
C GLY A 170 -3.50 -5.60 10.16
N ILE A 171 -2.79 -5.38 9.05
CA ILE A 171 -1.83 -6.36 8.52
C ILE A 171 -0.68 -6.59 9.49
N THR A 172 -0.11 -5.54 10.13
CA THR A 172 0.99 -5.70 11.10
C THR A 172 0.56 -6.50 12.32
N CYS A 173 -0.58 -6.17 12.93
CA CYS A 173 -1.08 -6.88 14.11
C CYS A 173 -1.44 -8.35 13.80
N ILE A 174 -2.01 -8.62 12.62
CA ILE A 174 -2.27 -10.00 12.18
C ILE A 174 -0.97 -10.73 11.93
N ALA A 175 0.01 -10.12 11.26
CA ALA A 175 1.29 -10.75 11.01
C ALA A 175 2.03 -11.10 12.31
N TYR A 176 1.93 -10.26 13.34
CA TYR A 176 2.39 -10.57 14.68
C TYR A 176 1.61 -11.75 15.29
N TYR A 177 0.27 -11.67 15.27
CA TYR A 177 -0.60 -12.69 15.84
C TYR A 177 -0.40 -14.08 15.26
N ILE A 178 -0.26 -14.21 13.94
CA ILE A 178 -0.09 -15.52 13.30
C ILE A 178 1.24 -16.19 13.66
N GLN A 179 2.26 -15.42 14.06
CA GLN A 179 3.53 -15.95 14.54
C GLN A 179 3.46 -16.35 16.01
N THR A 180 2.87 -15.49 16.86
CA THR A 180 2.91 -15.62 18.32
C THR A 180 1.67 -16.28 18.93
N LYS A 181 0.55 -16.30 18.20
CA LYS A 181 -0.80 -16.68 18.67
C LYS A 181 -1.32 -15.82 19.83
N ALA A 182 -0.75 -14.64 20.03
CA ALA A 182 -1.11 -13.68 21.05
C ALA A 182 -1.36 -12.30 20.45
N PHE A 183 -2.25 -11.52 21.08
CA PHE A 183 -2.43 -10.11 20.76
C PHE A 183 -1.45 -9.26 21.57
N SER A 184 -0.90 -8.23 20.94
CA SER A 184 -0.04 -7.25 21.59
C SER A 184 -0.43 -5.84 21.17
N TRP A 185 -0.65 -4.96 22.13
CA TRP A 185 -0.83 -3.52 21.86
C TRP A 185 0.44 -2.88 21.32
N ASP A 186 1.61 -3.43 21.69
CA ASP A 186 2.90 -2.93 21.20
C ASP A 186 3.04 -3.16 19.70
N SER A 187 2.45 -4.24 19.14
CA SER A 187 2.40 -4.45 17.70
C SER A 187 1.64 -3.34 16.95
N PHE A 188 0.62 -2.75 17.59
CA PHE A 188 -0.08 -1.58 17.06
C PHE A 188 0.77 -0.31 17.18
N LEU A 189 1.42 -0.10 18.33
CA LEU A 189 2.29 1.08 18.55
C LEU A 189 3.46 1.11 17.58
N ILE A 190 4.09 -0.03 17.33
CA ILE A 190 5.16 -0.16 16.35
C ILE A 190 4.65 0.09 14.93
N ALA A 191 3.42 -0.29 14.60
CA ALA A 191 2.83 -0.05 13.29
C ALA A 191 2.56 1.44 13.01
N MET A 192 2.54 2.33 14.01
CA MET A 192 2.10 3.72 13.87
C MET A 192 2.75 4.49 12.71
N PRO A 193 4.09 4.47 12.51
CA PRO A 193 4.69 5.14 11.36
C PRO A 193 4.20 4.59 10.01
N ILE A 194 3.98 3.29 9.92
CA ILE A 194 3.52 2.63 8.69
C ILE A 194 2.05 2.92 8.43
N ILE A 195 1.21 2.97 9.49
CA ILE A 195 -0.19 3.43 9.40
C ILE A 195 -0.26 4.82 8.74
N LEU A 196 0.54 5.74 9.27
CA LEU A 196 0.57 7.11 8.78
C LEU A 196 1.15 7.22 7.37
N LEU A 197 2.23 6.47 7.04
CA LEU A 197 2.81 6.45 5.69
C LEU A 197 1.85 5.90 4.63
N ILE A 198 1.08 4.87 4.94
CA ILE A 198 0.06 4.34 4.03
C ILE A 198 -1.07 5.35 3.85
N GLY A 199 -1.51 6.02 4.93
CA GLY A 199 -2.44 7.15 4.84
C GLY A 199 -1.91 8.27 3.94
N LEU A 200 -0.63 8.64 4.07
CA LEU A 200 0.02 9.63 3.21
C LEU A 200 0.15 9.17 1.75
N LEU A 201 0.30 7.87 1.48
CA LEU A 201 0.29 7.34 0.12
C LEU A 201 -1.07 7.61 -0.56
N MET A 202 -2.17 7.40 0.16
CA MET A 202 -3.51 7.75 -0.33
C MET A 202 -3.70 9.26 -0.43
N ALA A 203 -3.24 10.04 0.57
CA ALA A 203 -3.31 11.48 0.54
C ALA A 203 -2.57 12.08 -0.67
N ALA A 204 -1.40 11.54 -1.04
CA ALA A 204 -0.66 11.99 -2.23
C ALA A 204 -1.45 11.75 -3.53
N ASN A 205 -2.14 10.61 -3.65
CA ASN A 205 -3.04 10.34 -4.78
C ASN A 205 -4.22 11.35 -4.79
N ASN A 206 -4.89 11.52 -3.65
CA ASN A 206 -6.06 12.40 -3.53
C ASN A 206 -5.70 13.89 -3.71
N ILE A 207 -4.48 14.32 -3.35
CA ILE A 207 -3.98 15.68 -3.63
C ILE A 207 -3.78 15.86 -5.15
N ARG A 208 -3.18 14.85 -5.82
CA ARG A 208 -2.99 14.87 -7.28
C ARG A 208 -4.32 14.97 -8.02
N ASP A 209 -5.29 14.16 -7.63
CA ASP A 209 -6.55 13.97 -8.36
C ASP A 209 -7.66 14.93 -7.90
N ARG A 210 -7.37 15.83 -6.95
CA ARG A 210 -8.33 16.67 -6.22
C ARG A 210 -9.35 17.37 -7.12
N GLU A 211 -8.94 17.94 -8.23
CA GLU A 211 -9.83 18.71 -9.12
C GLU A 211 -10.78 17.78 -9.89
N GLY A 212 -10.26 16.75 -10.54
CA GLY A 212 -11.08 15.76 -11.26
C GLY A 212 -11.99 14.95 -10.32
N ASP A 213 -11.51 14.63 -9.12
CA ASP A 213 -12.32 13.97 -8.10
C ASP A 213 -13.48 14.85 -7.63
N ALA A 214 -13.27 16.16 -7.45
CA ALA A 214 -14.33 17.10 -7.08
C ALA A 214 -15.41 17.22 -8.16
N GLU A 215 -15.01 17.28 -9.44
CA GLU A 215 -15.93 17.29 -10.59
C GLU A 215 -16.76 15.98 -10.65
N SER A 216 -16.17 14.86 -10.21
CA SER A 216 -16.84 13.56 -10.14
C SER A 216 -17.73 13.36 -8.89
N GLY A 217 -17.87 14.41 -8.05
CA GLY A 217 -18.68 14.39 -6.84
C GLY A 217 -18.05 13.66 -5.64
N ARG A 218 -16.76 13.32 -5.69
CA ARG A 218 -16.00 12.80 -4.55
C ARG A 218 -15.84 13.89 -3.48
N LYS A 219 -15.70 13.47 -2.22
CA LYS A 219 -15.48 14.36 -1.06
C LYS A 219 -14.27 13.90 -0.24
N THR A 220 -13.14 13.70 -0.93
CA THR A 220 -11.90 13.29 -0.28
C THR A 220 -11.38 14.37 0.67
N LEU A 221 -10.53 14.00 1.63
CA LEU A 221 -9.98 14.94 2.60
C LEU A 221 -9.27 16.15 1.95
N PRO A 222 -8.44 16.00 0.88
CA PRO A 222 -7.86 17.13 0.18
C PRO A 222 -8.86 18.06 -0.52
N ILE A 223 -10.04 17.53 -0.95
CA ILE A 223 -11.11 18.36 -1.51
C ILE A 223 -11.69 19.27 -0.43
N LEU A 224 -11.99 18.70 0.76
CA LEU A 224 -12.58 19.44 1.88
C LEU A 224 -11.63 20.49 2.48
N LEU A 225 -10.35 20.17 2.58
CA LEU A 225 -9.34 21.07 3.16
C LEU A 225 -8.84 22.14 2.17
N GLY A 226 -8.93 21.86 0.87
CA GLY A 226 -8.21 22.58 -0.16
C GLY A 226 -6.73 22.22 -0.21
N HIS A 227 -6.08 22.54 -1.33
CA HIS A 227 -4.72 22.09 -1.64
C HIS A 227 -3.69 22.45 -0.55
N THR A 228 -3.58 23.73 -0.21
CA THR A 228 -2.55 24.22 0.74
C THR A 228 -2.65 23.56 2.10
N ARG A 229 -3.88 23.45 2.66
CA ARG A 229 -4.07 22.82 3.98
C ARG A 229 -3.84 21.31 3.91
N ALA A 230 -4.20 20.65 2.81
CA ALA A 230 -3.93 19.24 2.62
C ALA A 230 -2.43 18.94 2.58
N VAL A 231 -1.63 19.76 1.87
CA VAL A 231 -0.16 19.62 1.83
C VAL A 231 0.47 19.97 3.19
N THR A 232 -0.05 20.97 3.90
CA THR A 232 0.40 21.29 5.27
C THR A 232 0.14 20.13 6.22
N LEU A 233 -1.05 19.52 6.17
CA LEU A 233 -1.38 18.32 6.96
C LEU A 233 -0.46 17.14 6.60
N PHE A 234 -0.21 16.92 5.31
CA PHE A 234 0.72 15.91 4.84
C PHE A 234 2.12 16.11 5.45
N ALA A 235 2.63 17.33 5.43
CA ALA A 235 3.93 17.67 6.03
C ALA A 235 3.93 17.48 7.56
N ALA A 236 2.87 17.87 8.25
CA ALA A 236 2.74 17.68 9.70
C ALA A 236 2.73 16.19 10.08
N ILE A 237 2.03 15.35 9.31
CA ILE A 237 2.03 13.89 9.52
C ILE A 237 3.42 13.30 9.27
N LEU A 238 4.18 13.77 8.27
CA LEU A 238 5.56 13.35 8.07
C LEU A 238 6.44 13.69 9.29
N VAL A 239 6.27 14.87 9.89
CA VAL A 239 6.99 15.22 11.12
C VAL A 239 6.65 14.24 12.24
N ILE A 240 5.39 13.90 12.45
CA ILE A 240 4.97 12.91 13.45
C ILE A 240 5.62 11.54 13.17
N ILE A 241 5.64 11.10 11.91
CA ILE A 241 6.28 9.83 11.51
C ILE A 241 7.75 9.79 11.92
N TYR A 242 8.50 10.88 11.70
CA TYR A 242 9.92 10.96 12.04
C TYR A 242 10.19 11.20 13.52
N LEU A 243 9.25 11.76 14.27
CA LEU A 243 9.33 11.88 15.72
C LEU A 243 8.96 10.58 16.45
N TRP A 244 8.18 9.70 15.83
CA TRP A 244 7.71 8.46 16.48
C TRP A 244 8.83 7.55 17.00
N PRO A 245 9.94 7.30 16.28
CA PRO A 245 11.06 6.55 16.82
C PRO A 245 11.63 7.13 18.12
N LEU A 246 11.59 8.45 18.31
CA LEU A 246 12.01 9.08 19.57
C LEU A 246 11.06 8.71 20.72
N VAL A 247 9.75 8.64 20.44
CA VAL A 247 8.76 8.15 21.44
C VAL A 247 9.10 6.73 21.87
N LEU A 248 9.45 5.84 20.94
CA LEU A 248 9.87 4.47 21.27
C LEU A 248 11.13 4.44 22.12
N ILE A 249 12.12 5.28 21.87
CA ILE A 249 13.34 5.35 22.66
C ILE A 249 13.05 5.85 24.07
N PHE A 250 12.37 6.99 24.21
CA PHE A 250 12.20 7.66 25.51
C PHE A 250 11.10 7.03 26.37
N CYS A 251 10.01 6.52 25.78
CA CYS A 251 8.89 5.97 26.51
C CYS A 251 8.93 4.44 26.64
N TYR A 252 9.56 3.75 25.68
CA TYR A 252 9.59 2.28 25.63
C TYR A 252 11.01 1.71 25.70
N HIS A 253 12.04 2.57 25.94
CA HIS A 253 13.44 2.19 26.12
C HIS A 253 14.05 1.40 24.96
N TRP A 254 13.60 1.66 23.74
CA TRP A 254 14.13 1.03 22.54
C TRP A 254 15.56 1.53 22.25
N GLN A 255 16.37 0.69 21.60
CA GLN A 255 17.69 1.07 21.18
C GLN A 255 17.66 2.12 20.05
N PRO A 256 18.69 3.00 19.95
CA PRO A 256 18.71 4.07 18.96
C PRO A 256 18.68 3.63 17.49
N PHE A 257 18.87 2.33 17.19
CA PHE A 257 18.77 1.80 15.84
C PHE A 257 17.42 2.07 15.15
N VAL A 258 16.34 2.26 15.91
CA VAL A 258 15.02 2.65 15.36
C VAL A 258 15.03 4.04 14.72
N LEU A 259 16.12 4.83 14.85
CA LEU A 259 16.32 6.11 14.16
C LEU A 259 16.83 5.97 12.71
N LEU A 260 17.20 4.77 12.26
CA LEU A 260 17.65 4.55 10.87
C LEU A 260 16.73 5.18 9.80
N PRO A 261 15.39 5.19 9.95
CA PRO A 261 14.51 5.85 8.99
C PRO A 261 14.77 7.35 8.77
N LEU A 262 15.46 8.05 9.70
CA LEU A 262 15.83 9.47 9.53
C LEU A 262 16.67 9.69 8.26
N CYS A 263 17.40 8.68 7.79
CA CYS A 263 18.13 8.73 6.52
C CYS A 263 17.22 8.96 5.30
N SER A 264 15.90 8.76 5.43
CA SER A 264 14.93 8.99 4.37
C SER A 264 14.35 10.43 4.34
N ILE A 265 14.71 11.31 5.30
CA ILE A 265 14.24 12.70 5.38
C ILE A 265 14.43 13.49 4.06
N PRO A 266 15.58 13.40 3.36
CA PRO A 266 15.75 14.12 2.10
C PRO A 266 14.69 13.76 1.05
N LYS A 267 14.24 12.49 1.05
CA LYS A 267 13.18 12.04 0.16
C LYS A 267 11.82 12.60 0.55
N ALA A 268 11.52 12.64 1.85
CA ALA A 268 10.28 13.26 2.36
C ALA A 268 10.23 14.75 2.00
N ALA A 269 11.32 15.48 2.17
CA ALA A 269 11.43 16.89 1.79
C ALA A 269 11.19 17.11 0.28
N ALA A 270 11.73 16.22 -0.57
CA ALA A 270 11.51 16.28 -2.02
C ALA A 270 10.04 16.06 -2.41
N ILE A 271 9.32 15.16 -1.68
CA ILE A 271 7.88 14.94 -1.89
C ILE A 271 7.10 16.20 -1.56
N ILE A 272 7.34 16.83 -0.40
CA ILE A 272 6.67 18.07 0.00
C ILE A 272 6.93 19.17 -1.03
N LYS A 273 8.18 19.34 -1.47
CA LYS A 273 8.54 20.35 -2.49
C LYS A 273 7.76 20.14 -3.79
N THR A 274 7.49 18.90 -4.18
CA THR A 274 6.72 18.58 -5.39
C THR A 274 5.22 18.83 -5.19
N LEU A 275 4.67 18.58 -4.00
CA LEU A 275 3.26 18.78 -3.70
C LEU A 275 2.92 20.26 -3.42
N TRP A 276 3.89 21.10 -3.01
CA TRP A 276 3.65 22.45 -2.53
C TRP A 276 2.96 23.39 -3.53
N PRO A 277 3.36 23.43 -4.81
CA PRO A 277 2.68 24.25 -5.82
C PRO A 277 1.23 23.79 -6.03
N SER A 278 0.29 24.73 -6.10
CA SER A 278 -1.13 24.45 -6.35
C SER A 278 -1.54 24.76 -7.80
N GLY A 279 -2.64 24.17 -8.26
CA GLY A 279 -3.23 24.46 -9.57
C GLY A 279 -2.42 23.95 -10.76
N LEU A 280 -1.59 22.93 -10.56
CA LEU A 280 -0.83 22.27 -11.61
C LEU A 280 -1.56 21.02 -12.11
N GLU A 281 -1.26 20.64 -13.36
CA GLU A 281 -1.75 19.41 -13.96
C GLU A 281 -1.41 18.17 -13.12
N PRO A 282 -2.29 17.18 -13.01
CA PRO A 282 -2.07 15.95 -12.21
C PRO A 282 -0.74 15.25 -12.51
N ALA A 283 -0.28 15.28 -13.75
CA ALA A 283 0.99 14.67 -14.17
C ALA A 283 2.21 15.26 -13.43
N VAL A 284 2.17 16.54 -13.03
CA VAL A 284 3.25 17.23 -12.32
C VAL A 284 3.39 16.70 -10.89
N TYR A 285 2.30 16.22 -10.26
CA TYR A 285 2.33 15.63 -8.92
C TYR A 285 2.71 14.13 -8.90
N MET A 286 2.74 13.47 -10.07
CA MET A 286 3.08 12.04 -10.16
C MET A 286 4.44 11.66 -9.52
N PRO A 287 5.52 12.49 -9.61
CA PRO A 287 6.76 12.21 -8.88
C PRO A 287 6.59 12.17 -7.36
N ALA A 288 5.67 12.97 -6.78
CA ALA A 288 5.38 12.93 -5.34
C ALA A 288 4.63 11.64 -4.97
N VAL A 289 3.64 11.22 -5.75
CA VAL A 289 2.92 9.95 -5.55
C VAL A 289 3.88 8.77 -5.57
N LYS A 290 4.71 8.66 -6.63
CA LYS A 290 5.75 7.62 -6.71
C LYS A 290 6.79 7.75 -5.61
N GLY A 291 7.10 9.00 -5.24
CA GLY A 291 8.01 9.33 -4.15
C GLY A 291 7.51 8.80 -2.82
N THR A 292 6.22 8.98 -2.51
CA THR A 292 5.60 8.51 -1.27
C THR A 292 5.57 6.97 -1.20
N ALA A 293 5.28 6.28 -2.31
CA ALA A 293 5.37 4.83 -2.36
C ALA A 293 6.80 4.32 -2.09
N LYS A 294 7.81 4.98 -2.69
CA LYS A 294 9.23 4.67 -2.43
C LYS A 294 9.63 5.03 -0.99
N LEU A 295 9.09 6.13 -0.43
CA LEU A 295 9.35 6.50 0.95
C LEU A 295 8.81 5.43 1.91
N ASN A 296 7.58 4.95 1.70
CA ASN A 296 7.01 3.86 2.49
C ASN A 296 7.92 2.63 2.48
N THR A 297 8.49 2.27 1.33
CA THR A 297 9.42 1.14 1.20
C THR A 297 10.73 1.39 1.95
N ILE A 298 11.37 2.53 1.69
CA ILE A 298 12.69 2.86 2.27
C ILE A 298 12.57 3.03 3.78
N TYR A 299 11.61 3.85 4.24
CA TYR A 299 11.36 4.04 5.67
C TYR A 299 11.03 2.72 6.36
N GLY A 300 10.10 1.93 5.78
CA GLY A 300 9.68 0.66 6.35
C GLY A 300 10.82 -0.33 6.50
N LEU A 301 11.65 -0.50 5.47
CA LEU A 301 12.82 -1.40 5.54
C LEU A 301 13.84 -0.92 6.56
N LEU A 302 14.19 0.37 6.58
CA LEU A 302 15.13 0.93 7.56
C LEU A 302 14.59 0.79 8.99
N TYR A 303 13.28 0.97 9.17
CA TYR A 303 12.61 0.83 10.46
C TYR A 303 12.65 -0.63 10.96
N ILE A 304 12.34 -1.58 10.09
CA ILE A 304 12.39 -3.02 10.39
C ILE A 304 13.82 -3.46 10.72
N ILE A 305 14.82 -2.99 9.97
CA ILE A 305 16.22 -3.24 10.26
C ILE A 305 16.59 -2.65 11.64
N GLY A 306 16.13 -1.43 11.94
CA GLY A 306 16.35 -0.79 13.25
C GLY A 306 15.75 -1.58 14.40
N ILE A 307 14.53 -2.11 14.25
CA ILE A 307 13.89 -2.99 15.22
C ILE A 307 14.68 -4.28 15.41
N LEU A 308 15.12 -4.92 14.35
CA LEU A 308 15.88 -6.15 14.40
C LEU A 308 17.23 -5.95 15.12
N LEU A 309 17.94 -4.86 14.81
CA LEU A 309 19.22 -4.52 15.46
C LEU A 309 19.07 -4.14 16.94
N SER A 310 17.86 -3.74 17.36
CA SER A 310 17.60 -3.36 18.76
C SER A 310 17.58 -4.55 19.72
N VAL A 311 17.59 -5.78 19.20
CA VAL A 311 17.52 -7.03 19.99
C VAL A 311 18.81 -7.85 19.89
N LEU A 312 19.68 -7.49 18.95
CA LEU A 312 21.03 -8.06 18.83
C LEU A 312 22.01 -7.34 19.76
#